data_7764624ee292b63ba1c1fab077996ad6
#
_entry.id   7764624ee292b63ba1c1fab077996ad6
#
_cell.length_a   1.000
_cell.length_b   1.000
_cell.length_c   1.000
_cell.angle_alpha   90.00
_cell.angle_beta   90.00
_cell.angle_gamma   90.00
#
_symmetry.space_group_name_H-M   'P 1'
#
loop_
_entity.id
_entity.type
_entity.pdbx_description
1 polymer ?
#
loop_
_entity_poly.entity_id
_entity_poly.type
_entity_poly.pdbx_seq_one_letter_code
_entity_poly.pdbx_strand_id
1 'polypeptide(L)'
;KIYFITADSLKAARNSPHLEVFQKKGIEVILLFDRVDEWLASNLSEFEGKSLQSIAKGNLDLGNLEGEEEKKEQEKEANDYKDLTDKIKNVLSEQVKDVRITLRLTESPACLVADSNDMSGNLERLLKSAGQKVNHSKPILEINPHHPMVQKLKYEESRFNDWSHVLFDQAMLAEGGHLEDPASFVKRINELLLQSV
;
A
#
# COMPACT_ATOMS: atom_id res chain seq x y z
N LYS A 1 9.74 -9.32 16.70
CA LYS A 1 8.94 -9.81 15.55
C LYS A 1 9.87 -10.21 14.41
N ILE A 2 9.39 -11.06 13.52
CA ILE A 2 10.00 -11.41 12.25
C ILE A 2 9.14 -10.79 11.15
N TYR A 3 9.69 -9.84 10.41
CA TYR A 3 8.97 -9.17 9.33
C TYR A 3 9.15 -9.89 8.00
N PHE A 4 8.11 -9.99 7.21
CA PHE A 4 8.16 -10.59 5.88
C PHE A 4 7.21 -9.88 4.90
N ILE A 5 7.51 -10.04 3.62
CA ILE A 5 6.63 -9.66 2.51
C ILE A 5 6.51 -10.82 1.53
N THR A 6 5.32 -11.04 1.00
CA THR A 6 5.07 -11.98 -0.10
C THR A 6 4.90 -11.21 -1.40
N ALA A 7 5.46 -11.70 -2.50
CA ALA A 7 5.36 -11.09 -3.82
C ALA A 7 5.47 -12.13 -4.94
N ASP A 8 5.07 -11.77 -6.17
CA ASP A 8 5.10 -12.66 -7.33
C ASP A 8 6.53 -12.98 -7.84
N SER A 9 7.52 -12.20 -7.43
CA SER A 9 8.93 -12.40 -7.80
C SER A 9 9.86 -11.69 -6.81
N LEU A 10 11.12 -12.15 -6.76
CA LEU A 10 12.16 -11.49 -5.96
C LEU A 10 12.34 -10.01 -6.35
N LYS A 11 12.21 -9.68 -7.64
CA LYS A 11 12.32 -8.29 -8.13
C LYS A 11 11.17 -7.44 -7.61
N ALA A 12 9.93 -7.95 -7.65
CA ALA A 12 8.77 -7.26 -7.09
C ALA A 12 8.91 -7.08 -5.57
N ALA A 13 9.31 -8.13 -4.84
CA ALA A 13 9.55 -8.04 -3.40
C ALA A 13 10.56 -6.95 -3.04
N ARG A 14 11.71 -6.90 -3.75
CA ARG A 14 12.79 -5.92 -3.48
C ARG A 14 12.42 -4.48 -3.77
N ASN A 15 11.50 -4.25 -4.70
CA ASN A 15 11.06 -2.91 -5.12
C ASN A 15 9.73 -2.50 -4.48
N SER A 16 9.22 -3.28 -3.54
CA SER A 16 7.95 -2.96 -2.91
C SER A 16 8.04 -1.71 -2.03
N PRO A 17 7.09 -0.78 -2.15
CA PRO A 17 7.00 0.41 -1.30
C PRO A 17 6.96 0.09 0.19
N HIS A 18 6.44 -1.06 0.57
CA HIS A 18 6.37 -1.49 1.97
C HIS A 18 7.74 -1.65 2.63
N LEU A 19 8.82 -1.80 1.86
CA LEU A 19 10.18 -1.94 2.39
C LEU A 19 10.82 -0.60 2.78
N GLU A 20 10.31 0.53 2.32
CA GLU A 20 10.98 1.83 2.43
C GLU A 20 11.35 2.19 3.86
N VAL A 21 10.41 2.13 4.81
CA VAL A 21 10.70 2.43 6.23
C VAL A 21 11.65 1.41 6.85
N PHE A 22 11.60 0.14 6.46
CA PHE A 22 12.47 -0.90 6.97
C PHE A 22 13.90 -0.68 6.50
N GLN A 23 14.10 -0.33 5.23
CA GLN A 23 15.40 0.02 4.67
C GLN A 23 15.96 1.29 5.35
N LYS A 24 15.15 2.33 5.54
CA LYS A 24 15.54 3.55 6.25
C LYS A 24 15.98 3.28 7.69
N LYS A 25 15.31 2.36 8.38
CA LYS A 25 15.61 2.01 9.78
C LYS A 25 16.63 0.85 9.92
N GLY A 26 17.11 0.27 8.81
CA GLY A 26 18.05 -0.86 8.83
C GLY A 26 17.43 -2.14 9.42
N ILE A 27 16.13 -2.33 9.25
CA ILE A 27 15.40 -3.51 9.75
C ILE A 27 15.33 -4.55 8.65
N GLU A 28 15.70 -5.79 8.97
CA GLU A 28 15.64 -6.92 8.04
C GLU A 28 14.18 -7.35 7.80
N VAL A 29 13.87 -7.67 6.53
CA VAL A 29 12.59 -8.23 6.10
C VAL A 29 12.84 -9.45 5.24
N ILE A 30 12.18 -10.56 5.52
CA ILE A 30 12.24 -11.78 4.72
C ILE A 30 11.43 -11.57 3.45
N LEU A 31 12.06 -11.79 2.29
CA LEU A 31 11.41 -11.70 0.99
C LEU A 31 10.94 -13.10 0.57
N LEU A 32 9.65 -13.30 0.56
CA LEU A 32 8.98 -14.54 0.20
C LEU A 32 8.40 -14.38 -1.21
N PHE A 33 8.86 -15.15 -2.19
CA PHE A 33 8.50 -14.98 -3.60
C PHE A 33 8.17 -16.26 -4.34
N ASP A 34 8.18 -17.40 -3.65
CA ASP A 34 7.69 -18.67 -4.18
C ASP A 34 6.18 -18.82 -3.89
N ARG A 35 5.46 -19.48 -4.78
CA ARG A 35 4.01 -19.69 -4.60
C ARG A 35 3.65 -20.42 -3.30
N VAL A 36 4.54 -21.29 -2.84
CA VAL A 36 4.36 -22.04 -1.58
C VAL A 36 4.48 -21.13 -0.35
N ASP A 37 5.16 -19.99 -0.47
CA ASP A 37 5.41 -19.08 0.65
C ASP A 37 4.12 -18.45 1.19
N GLU A 38 3.10 -18.26 0.35
CA GLU A 38 1.78 -17.79 0.81
C GLU A 38 1.12 -18.79 1.77
N TRP A 39 1.29 -20.09 1.50
CA TRP A 39 0.79 -21.15 2.40
C TRP A 39 1.62 -21.21 3.68
N LEU A 40 2.93 -21.06 3.57
CA LEU A 40 3.82 -20.98 4.71
C LEU A 40 3.45 -19.80 5.62
N ALA A 41 3.32 -18.60 5.05
CA ALA A 41 2.99 -17.39 5.77
C ALA A 41 1.58 -17.43 6.40
N SER A 42 0.65 -18.16 5.80
CA SER A 42 -0.72 -18.33 6.32
C SER A 42 -0.80 -19.32 7.50
N ASN A 43 0.18 -20.23 7.62
CA ASN A 43 0.17 -21.29 8.64
C ASN A 43 1.25 -21.12 9.71
N LEU A 44 2.30 -20.36 9.44
CA LEU A 44 3.39 -20.09 10.37
C LEU A 44 3.20 -18.73 11.01
N SER A 45 2.64 -18.70 12.21
CA SER A 45 2.41 -17.45 12.95
C SER A 45 3.58 -17.06 13.85
N GLU A 46 4.45 -18.02 14.20
CA GLU A 46 5.55 -17.81 15.14
C GLU A 46 6.75 -18.73 14.81
N PHE A 47 7.96 -18.26 15.04
CA PHE A 47 9.19 -19.04 14.97
C PHE A 47 10.10 -18.66 16.14
N GLU A 48 10.52 -19.65 16.93
CA GLU A 48 11.39 -19.48 18.12
C GLU A 48 10.91 -18.36 19.09
N GLY A 49 9.61 -18.33 19.37
CA GLY A 49 9.01 -17.35 20.29
C GLY A 49 8.85 -15.94 19.68
N LYS A 50 9.11 -15.77 18.38
CA LYS A 50 8.95 -14.49 17.68
C LYS A 50 7.81 -14.59 16.68
N SER A 51 6.81 -13.72 16.82
CA SER A 51 5.68 -13.67 15.88
C SER A 51 6.12 -13.21 14.50
N LEU A 52 5.58 -13.84 13.45
CA LEU A 52 5.72 -13.40 12.06
C LEU A 52 4.70 -12.30 11.77
N GLN A 53 5.14 -11.24 11.11
CA GLN A 53 4.28 -10.14 10.71
C GLN A 53 4.50 -9.76 9.24
N SER A 54 3.44 -9.86 8.44
CA SER A 54 3.45 -9.31 7.09
C SER A 54 3.52 -7.79 7.14
N ILE A 55 4.40 -7.19 6.34
CA ILE A 55 4.51 -5.73 6.24
C ILE A 55 3.51 -5.12 5.26
N ALA A 56 2.80 -5.95 4.48
CA ALA A 56 1.76 -5.53 3.54
C ALA A 56 0.34 -5.71 4.10
N LYS A 57 0.20 -6.05 5.39
CA LYS A 57 -1.09 -6.26 6.05
C LYS A 57 -1.24 -5.44 7.32
N GLY A 58 -2.46 -4.99 7.55
CA GLY A 58 -2.87 -4.34 8.80
C GLY A 58 -2.10 -3.06 9.10
N ASN A 59 -2.13 -2.68 10.36
CA ASN A 59 -1.31 -1.57 10.85
C ASN A 59 0.12 -2.04 11.04
N LEU A 60 1.06 -1.25 10.52
CA LEU A 60 2.46 -1.49 10.78
C LEU A 60 2.75 -1.15 12.25
N ASP A 61 3.20 -2.16 13.01
CA ASP A 61 3.64 -1.99 14.39
C ASP A 61 5.13 -2.37 14.47
N LEU A 62 5.96 -1.36 14.51
CA LEU A 62 7.41 -1.52 14.68
C LEU A 62 7.81 -1.70 16.16
N GLY A 63 6.85 -1.69 17.08
CA GLY A 63 7.11 -1.87 18.51
C GLY A 63 8.05 -0.80 19.07
N ASN A 64 9.11 -1.24 19.75
CA ASN A 64 10.11 -0.34 20.35
C ASN A 64 10.99 0.39 19.32
N LEU A 65 10.87 0.07 18.02
CA LEU A 65 11.62 0.71 16.92
C LEU A 65 10.89 1.97 16.41
N GLU A 66 9.69 2.22 16.90
CA GLU A 66 8.89 3.40 16.62
C GLU A 66 8.98 4.36 17.82
N GLY A 67 9.54 5.54 17.61
CA GLY A 67 9.67 6.55 18.65
C GLY A 67 8.30 7.13 19.04
N GLU A 68 8.17 7.61 20.29
CA GLU A 68 6.96 8.32 20.72
C GLU A 68 6.71 9.60 19.89
N GLU A 69 7.78 10.22 19.41
CA GLU A 69 7.68 11.38 18.53
C GLU A 69 7.08 11.03 17.16
N GLU A 70 7.49 9.91 16.56
CA GLU A 70 6.93 9.42 15.30
C GLU A 70 5.43 9.12 15.43
N LYS A 71 4.99 8.53 16.54
CA LYS A 71 3.56 8.27 16.79
C LYS A 71 2.74 9.57 16.91
N LYS A 72 3.26 10.56 17.63
CA LYS A 72 2.62 11.88 17.74
C LYS A 72 2.58 12.62 16.42
N GLU A 73 3.62 12.51 15.62
CA GLU A 73 3.66 13.06 14.27
C GLU A 73 2.60 12.41 13.38
N GLN A 74 2.49 11.08 13.40
CA GLN A 74 1.48 10.35 12.65
C GLN A 74 0.05 10.73 13.05
N GLU A 75 -0.23 10.88 14.35
CA GLU A 75 -1.55 11.32 14.84
C GLU A 75 -1.87 12.75 14.39
N LYS A 76 -0.90 13.66 14.47
CA LYS A 76 -1.05 15.04 14.02
C LYS A 76 -1.34 15.08 12.52
N GLU A 77 -0.54 14.40 11.71
CA GLU A 77 -0.72 14.38 10.26
C GLU A 77 -2.02 13.69 9.85
N ALA A 78 -2.46 12.65 10.58
CA ALA A 78 -3.76 12.03 10.34
C ALA A 78 -4.90 13.04 10.48
N ASN A 79 -4.81 13.95 11.44
CA ASN A 79 -5.78 15.02 11.61
C ASN A 79 -5.66 16.09 10.52
N ASP A 80 -4.43 16.52 10.18
CA ASP A 80 -4.17 17.57 9.17
C ASP A 80 -4.54 17.15 7.74
N TYR A 81 -4.58 15.86 7.45
CA TYR A 81 -4.92 15.28 6.15
C TYR A 81 -6.28 14.59 6.12
N LYS A 82 -7.08 14.67 7.19
CA LYS A 82 -8.37 13.99 7.28
C LYS A 82 -9.32 14.36 6.15
N ASP A 83 -9.46 15.64 5.86
CA ASP A 83 -10.34 16.11 4.78
C ASP A 83 -9.88 15.56 3.41
N LEU A 84 -8.58 15.47 3.19
CA LEU A 84 -8.02 14.90 1.96
C LEU A 84 -8.31 13.41 1.86
N THR A 85 -8.04 12.64 2.92
CA THR A 85 -8.29 11.19 2.93
C THR A 85 -9.76 10.87 2.74
N ASP A 86 -10.66 11.62 3.36
CA ASP A 86 -12.11 11.47 3.20
C ASP A 86 -12.56 11.77 1.77
N LYS A 87 -12.03 12.82 1.14
CA LYS A 87 -12.31 13.16 -0.27
C LYS A 87 -11.82 12.06 -1.22
N ILE A 88 -10.57 11.57 -1.06
CA ILE A 88 -10.02 10.47 -1.87
C ILE A 88 -10.87 9.21 -1.69
N LYS A 89 -11.23 8.86 -0.46
CA LYS A 89 -12.08 7.71 -0.15
C LYS A 89 -13.44 7.79 -0.84
N ASN A 90 -14.05 8.96 -0.89
CA ASN A 90 -15.32 9.17 -1.60
C ASN A 90 -15.17 8.91 -3.11
N VAL A 91 -14.10 9.42 -3.73
CA VAL A 91 -13.81 9.18 -5.16
C VAL A 91 -13.55 7.70 -5.44
N LEU A 92 -12.82 7.02 -4.58
CA LEU A 92 -12.40 5.63 -4.73
C LEU A 92 -13.28 4.62 -3.98
N SER A 93 -14.51 4.98 -3.61
CA SER A 93 -15.40 4.20 -2.74
C SER A 93 -15.67 2.77 -3.22
N GLU A 94 -15.64 2.55 -4.54
CA GLU A 94 -15.77 1.21 -5.12
C GLU A 94 -14.47 0.39 -5.09
N GLN A 95 -13.31 1.02 -4.96
CA GLN A 95 -11.99 0.42 -5.10
C GLN A 95 -11.28 0.20 -3.77
N VAL A 96 -11.54 1.05 -2.76
CA VAL A 96 -10.87 0.98 -1.46
C VAL A 96 -11.86 0.83 -0.31
N LYS A 97 -11.42 0.16 0.74
CA LYS A 97 -12.14 0.08 2.03
C LYS A 97 -11.96 1.36 2.83
N ASP A 98 -10.74 1.88 2.80
CA ASP A 98 -10.38 3.10 3.54
C ASP A 98 -9.19 3.80 2.89
N VAL A 99 -8.99 5.08 3.24
CA VAL A 99 -7.81 5.86 2.87
C VAL A 99 -7.24 6.47 4.15
N ARG A 100 -5.93 6.30 4.36
CA ARG A 100 -5.26 6.85 5.54
C ARG A 100 -3.86 7.32 5.22
N ILE A 101 -3.31 8.21 6.03
CA ILE A 101 -1.92 8.60 5.92
C ILE A 101 -1.01 7.52 6.53
N THR A 102 0.24 7.48 6.08
CA THR A 102 1.25 6.56 6.63
C THR A 102 2.63 7.19 6.63
N LEU A 103 3.44 6.84 7.64
CA LEU A 103 4.86 7.17 7.69
C LEU A 103 5.75 6.01 7.27
N ARG A 104 5.17 4.90 6.76
CA ARG A 104 5.95 3.78 6.23
C ARG A 104 6.60 4.07 4.89
N LEU A 105 6.07 5.06 4.15
CA LEU A 105 6.57 5.48 2.85
C LEU A 105 7.53 6.65 2.99
N THR A 106 8.65 6.59 2.28
CA THR A 106 9.68 7.64 2.27
C THR A 106 9.88 8.24 0.88
N GLU A 107 9.63 7.45 -0.18
CA GLU A 107 9.81 7.84 -1.57
C GLU A 107 8.52 7.70 -2.38
N SER A 108 7.74 6.66 -2.13
CA SER A 108 6.50 6.40 -2.86
C SER A 108 5.34 7.28 -2.38
N PRO A 109 4.42 7.70 -3.26
CA PRO A 109 3.26 8.52 -2.90
C PRO A 109 2.18 7.74 -2.16
N ALA A 110 2.04 6.44 -2.45
CA ALA A 110 1.01 5.58 -1.87
C ALA A 110 1.38 4.09 -1.98
N CYS A 111 0.74 3.27 -1.16
CA CYS A 111 0.74 1.81 -1.26
C CYS A 111 -0.63 1.24 -0.88
N LEU A 112 -0.87 -0.02 -1.23
CA LEU A 112 -2.08 -0.74 -0.86
C LEU A 112 -1.80 -1.71 0.28
N VAL A 113 -2.64 -1.70 1.29
CA VAL A 113 -2.51 -2.57 2.47
C VAL A 113 -3.77 -3.42 2.60
N ALA A 114 -3.60 -4.74 2.72
CA ALA A 114 -4.71 -5.61 3.06
C ALA A 114 -5.08 -5.44 4.54
N ASP A 115 -6.36 -5.61 4.88
CA ASP A 115 -6.75 -5.67 6.29
C ASP A 115 -6.07 -6.85 6.99
N SER A 116 -5.91 -6.78 8.29
CA SER A 116 -5.22 -7.82 9.09
C SER A 116 -5.82 -9.21 8.88
N ASN A 117 -7.14 -9.28 8.72
CA ASN A 117 -7.88 -10.52 8.58
C ASN A 117 -8.16 -10.92 7.12
N ASP A 118 -7.85 -10.04 6.17
CA ASP A 118 -8.06 -10.31 4.75
C ASP A 118 -6.88 -11.10 4.15
N MET A 119 -7.10 -11.71 3.00
CA MET A 119 -6.03 -12.31 2.21
C MET A 119 -5.06 -11.24 1.72
N SER A 120 -3.78 -11.60 1.54
CA SER A 120 -2.84 -10.73 0.84
C SER A 120 -3.28 -10.56 -0.62
N GLY A 121 -3.01 -9.40 -1.20
CA GLY A 121 -3.26 -9.18 -2.63
C GLY A 121 -2.54 -10.19 -3.52
N ASN A 122 -1.36 -10.67 -3.09
CA ASN A 122 -0.60 -11.71 -3.78
C ASN A 122 -1.33 -13.06 -3.74
N LEU A 123 -1.82 -13.49 -2.57
CA LEU A 123 -2.60 -14.73 -2.43
C LEU A 123 -3.89 -14.67 -3.24
N GLU A 124 -4.60 -13.54 -3.23
CA GLU A 124 -5.81 -13.34 -4.03
C GLU A 124 -5.54 -13.52 -5.53
N ARG A 125 -4.47 -12.91 -6.06
CA ARG A 125 -4.05 -13.06 -7.46
C ARG A 125 -3.72 -14.51 -7.80
N LEU A 126 -3.01 -15.18 -6.90
CA LEU A 126 -2.61 -16.59 -7.06
C LEU A 126 -3.82 -17.52 -7.14
N LEU A 127 -4.81 -17.35 -6.27
CA LEU A 127 -6.05 -18.12 -6.27
C LEU A 127 -6.90 -17.85 -7.51
N LYS A 128 -7.02 -16.58 -7.93
CA LYS A 128 -7.69 -16.20 -9.18
C LYS A 128 -7.01 -16.82 -10.40
N SER A 129 -5.69 -16.83 -10.46
CA SER A 129 -4.94 -17.47 -11.56
C SER A 129 -5.14 -18.98 -11.62
N ALA A 130 -5.43 -19.62 -10.48
CA ALA A 130 -5.78 -21.03 -10.36
C ALA A 130 -7.28 -21.31 -10.65
N GLY A 131 -8.04 -20.31 -11.10
CA GLY A 131 -9.46 -20.44 -11.43
C GLY A 131 -10.40 -20.50 -10.23
N GLN A 132 -9.93 -20.19 -9.04
CA GLN A 132 -10.78 -20.16 -7.85
C GLN A 132 -11.55 -18.84 -7.76
N LYS A 133 -12.83 -18.94 -7.36
CA LYS A 133 -13.64 -17.77 -7.04
C LYS A 133 -13.20 -17.26 -5.66
N VAL A 134 -12.63 -16.07 -5.64
CA VAL A 134 -12.23 -15.39 -4.42
C VAL A 134 -13.08 -14.14 -4.25
N ASN A 135 -13.62 -13.95 -3.04
CA ASN A 135 -14.27 -12.68 -2.72
C ASN A 135 -13.19 -11.59 -2.66
N HIS A 136 -13.33 -10.58 -3.49
CA HIS A 136 -12.41 -9.46 -3.52
C HIS A 136 -12.60 -8.60 -2.25
N SER A 137 -11.57 -8.50 -1.43
CA SER A 137 -11.53 -7.55 -0.33
C SER A 137 -10.95 -6.23 -0.85
N LYS A 138 -11.67 -5.12 -0.63
CA LYS A 138 -11.16 -3.80 -0.97
C LYS A 138 -9.95 -3.48 -0.09
N PRO A 139 -8.80 -3.10 -0.65
CA PRO A 139 -7.62 -2.72 0.13
C PRO A 139 -7.80 -1.39 0.84
N ILE A 140 -6.90 -1.08 1.75
CA ILE A 140 -6.72 0.23 2.33
C ILE A 140 -5.65 0.95 1.51
N LEU A 141 -5.93 2.16 1.02
CA LEU A 141 -4.94 3.02 0.39
C LEU A 141 -4.21 3.82 1.46
N GLU A 142 -2.92 3.59 1.62
CA GLU A 142 -2.06 4.41 2.47
C GLU A 142 -1.32 5.43 1.62
N ILE A 143 -1.38 6.71 2.03
CA ILE A 143 -0.76 7.82 1.32
C ILE A 143 0.36 8.45 2.16
N ASN A 144 1.41 8.90 1.47
CA ASN A 144 2.56 9.58 2.06
C ASN A 144 2.32 11.09 2.10
N PRO A 145 2.08 11.70 3.27
CA PRO A 145 1.78 13.14 3.39
C PRO A 145 2.95 14.03 2.95
N HIS A 146 4.19 13.50 2.97
CA HIS A 146 5.38 14.26 2.58
C HIS A 146 5.69 14.19 1.08
N HIS A 147 5.02 13.29 0.33
CA HIS A 147 5.26 13.18 -1.10
C HIS A 147 4.68 14.38 -1.86
N PRO A 148 5.45 15.01 -2.79
CA PRO A 148 4.99 16.20 -3.52
C PRO A 148 3.66 16.03 -4.24
N MET A 149 3.38 14.85 -4.80
CA MET A 149 2.11 14.54 -5.45
C MET A 149 0.93 14.61 -4.47
N VAL A 150 1.08 14.08 -3.25
CA VAL A 150 0.05 14.12 -2.21
C VAL A 150 -0.15 15.55 -1.70
N GLN A 151 0.93 16.29 -1.52
CA GLN A 151 0.86 17.70 -1.13
C GLN A 151 0.17 18.56 -2.20
N LYS A 152 0.45 18.31 -3.49
CA LYS A 152 -0.25 18.98 -4.59
C LYS A 152 -1.73 18.63 -4.59
N LEU A 153 -2.09 17.37 -4.38
CA LEU A 153 -3.48 16.90 -4.36
C LEU A 153 -4.32 17.58 -3.27
N LYS A 154 -3.71 17.97 -2.16
CA LYS A 154 -4.38 18.69 -1.06
C LYS A 154 -5.02 20.00 -1.52
N TYR A 155 -4.46 20.65 -2.55
CA TYR A 155 -4.91 21.95 -3.08
C TYR A 155 -5.51 21.85 -4.49
N GLU A 156 -5.59 20.64 -5.05
CA GLU A 156 -6.13 20.40 -6.37
C GLU A 156 -7.67 20.29 -6.31
N GLU A 157 -8.37 21.07 -7.12
CA GLU A 157 -9.83 21.04 -7.20
C GLU A 157 -10.31 20.52 -8.56
N SER A 158 -9.69 20.99 -9.65
CA SER A 158 -10.20 20.77 -11.00
C SER A 158 -10.03 19.34 -11.51
N ARG A 159 -8.92 18.66 -11.12
CA ARG A 159 -8.56 17.30 -11.55
C ARG A 159 -8.42 16.34 -10.37
N PHE A 160 -9.03 16.65 -9.25
CA PHE A 160 -8.93 15.86 -8.02
C PHE A 160 -9.26 14.38 -8.23
N ASN A 161 -10.34 14.10 -8.99
CA ASN A 161 -10.76 12.74 -9.28
C ASN A 161 -9.71 11.98 -10.10
N ASP A 162 -9.15 12.60 -11.13
CA ASP A 162 -8.14 11.96 -11.97
C ASP A 162 -6.87 11.67 -11.18
N TRP A 163 -6.41 12.62 -10.36
CA TRP A 163 -5.26 12.42 -9.48
C TRP A 163 -5.51 11.32 -8.45
N SER A 164 -6.71 11.24 -7.88
CA SER A 164 -7.06 10.18 -6.92
C SER A 164 -7.02 8.80 -7.58
N HIS A 165 -7.56 8.65 -8.79
CA HIS A 165 -7.47 7.39 -9.53
C HIS A 165 -6.01 7.06 -9.91
N VAL A 166 -5.24 8.04 -10.38
CA VAL A 166 -3.82 7.82 -10.71
C VAL A 166 -3.03 7.37 -9.48
N LEU A 167 -3.28 7.96 -8.32
CA LEU A 167 -2.63 7.59 -7.07
C LEU A 167 -2.92 6.12 -6.69
N PHE A 168 -4.17 5.69 -6.83
CA PHE A 168 -4.59 4.31 -6.60
C PHE A 168 -3.98 3.34 -7.62
N ASP A 169 -4.10 3.68 -8.91
CA ASP A 169 -3.61 2.84 -10.01
C ASP A 169 -2.09 2.63 -9.92
N GLN A 170 -1.32 3.67 -9.56
CA GLN A 170 0.12 3.57 -9.33
C GLN A 170 0.43 2.64 -8.15
N ALA A 171 -0.30 2.76 -7.04
CA ALA A 171 -0.13 1.88 -5.90
C ALA A 171 -0.44 0.42 -6.27
N MET A 172 -1.51 0.18 -7.04
CA MET A 172 -1.86 -1.15 -7.56
C MET A 172 -0.72 -1.75 -8.41
N LEU A 173 -0.16 -0.96 -9.32
CA LEU A 173 0.96 -1.40 -10.17
C LEU A 173 2.23 -1.68 -9.35
N ALA A 174 2.52 -0.85 -8.34
CA ALA A 174 3.67 -1.03 -7.45
C ALA A 174 3.59 -2.33 -6.64
N GLU A 175 2.38 -2.78 -6.32
CA GLU A 175 2.11 -4.07 -5.65
C GLU A 175 2.12 -5.28 -6.62
N GLY A 176 2.47 -5.07 -7.89
CA GLY A 176 2.43 -6.12 -8.92
C GLY A 176 1.02 -6.46 -9.38
N GLY A 177 0.03 -5.63 -9.06
CA GLY A 177 -1.34 -5.79 -9.54
C GLY A 177 -1.51 -5.42 -11.01
N HIS A 178 -2.69 -5.75 -11.54
CA HIS A 178 -3.09 -5.38 -12.89
C HIS A 178 -4.25 -4.39 -12.82
N LEU A 179 -4.20 -3.37 -13.67
CA LEU A 179 -5.30 -2.42 -13.78
C LEU A 179 -6.44 -3.06 -14.58
N GLU A 180 -7.68 -2.83 -14.14
CA GLU A 180 -8.88 -3.27 -14.87
C GLU A 180 -9.01 -2.53 -16.22
N ASP A 181 -8.66 -1.23 -16.23
CA ASP A 181 -8.66 -0.38 -17.42
C ASP A 181 -7.33 0.39 -17.57
N PRO A 182 -6.29 -0.27 -18.14
CA PRO A 182 -5.01 0.39 -18.39
C PRO A 182 -5.11 1.57 -19.37
N ALA A 183 -6.07 1.56 -20.29
CA ALA A 183 -6.25 2.63 -21.27
C ALA A 183 -6.69 3.93 -20.63
N SER A 184 -7.64 3.86 -19.69
CA SER A 184 -8.07 5.02 -18.91
C SER A 184 -6.95 5.57 -18.02
N PHE A 185 -6.13 4.71 -17.42
CA PHE A 185 -4.95 5.14 -16.66
C PHE A 185 -3.98 5.95 -17.54
N VAL A 186 -3.61 5.41 -18.71
CA VAL A 186 -2.70 6.10 -19.66
C VAL A 186 -3.29 7.43 -20.11
N LYS A 187 -4.59 7.47 -20.40
CA LYS A 187 -5.28 8.71 -20.79
C LYS A 187 -5.20 9.77 -19.68
N ARG A 188 -5.53 9.40 -18.44
CA ARG A 188 -5.45 10.32 -17.29
C ARG A 188 -4.04 10.86 -17.08
N ILE A 189 -3.03 10.00 -17.12
CA ILE A 189 -1.62 10.40 -16.99
C ILE A 189 -1.25 11.41 -18.07
N ASN A 190 -1.57 11.14 -19.33
CA ASN A 190 -1.26 12.05 -20.43
C ASN A 190 -1.93 13.41 -20.27
N GLU A 191 -3.21 13.44 -19.87
CA GLU A 191 -3.95 14.68 -19.65
C GLU A 191 -3.37 15.49 -18.48
N LEU A 192 -2.97 14.83 -17.38
CA LEU A 192 -2.37 15.48 -16.22
C LEU A 192 -0.96 16.04 -16.53
N LEU A 193 -0.16 15.33 -17.31
CA LEU A 193 1.17 15.77 -17.74
C LEU A 193 1.10 16.98 -18.68
N LEU A 194 0.15 17.01 -19.62
CA LEU A 194 -0.02 18.12 -20.56
C LEU A 194 -0.44 19.44 -19.89
N GLN A 195 -1.11 19.37 -18.75
CA GLN A 195 -1.51 20.56 -17.98
C GLN A 195 -0.45 21.03 -16.99
N SER A 196 0.60 20.26 -16.79
CA SER A 196 1.72 20.60 -15.91
C SER A 196 2.83 21.37 -16.63
N VAL A 197 2.67 21.61 -17.94
CA VAL A 197 3.51 22.42 -18.80
C VAL A 197 2.82 23.76 -19.07
#